data_e423fd86d2b0bec72251d4cfaa7b7960
#
_entry.id   e423fd86d2b0bec72251d4cfaa7b7960
#
_cell.length_a   1.000
_cell.length_b   1.000
_cell.length_c   1.000
_cell.angle_alpha   90.00
_cell.angle_beta   90.00
_cell.angle_gamma   90.00
#
_symmetry.space_group_name_H-M   'P 1'
#
loop_
_entity.id
_entity.type
_entity.pdbx_description
1 polymer ?
#
loop_
_entity_poly.entity_id
_entity_poly.type
_entity_poly.pdbx_seq_one_letter_code
_entity_poly.pdbx_strand_id
1 'polypeptide(L)'
;ETCLKIVSKMHFKSKDDIEVPPTEDGKKPIVFFDCEVFPNLLLVNWKFAKQEKVYRLVNPSPEEIENLTKYRLIGFNNRKYDNHIFWGRMIGMSIEQIYALSNQIVNQHEGFFGEAYNLSYTDIYDFSSKKQSLKKFEIELGIHHQELGLPWDQPVPKSLWDKVAE
;
A
#
# COMPACT_ATOMS: atom_id res chain seq x y z
N GLU A 1 23.52 -5.95 -12.30
CA GLU A 1 23.66 -7.08 -11.34
C GLU A 1 23.35 -6.72 -9.88
N THR A 2 23.35 -5.44 -9.49
CA THR A 2 23.21 -5.04 -8.08
C THR A 2 21.75 -4.89 -7.63
N CYS A 3 20.83 -4.45 -8.50
CA CYS A 3 19.40 -4.29 -8.16
C CYS A 3 18.65 -5.62 -8.01
N LEU A 4 18.90 -6.59 -8.90
CA LEU A 4 18.31 -7.93 -8.81
C LEU A 4 18.72 -8.69 -7.54
N LYS A 5 19.90 -8.39 -6.97
CA LYS A 5 20.36 -8.98 -5.70
C LYS A 5 19.72 -8.35 -4.46
N ILE A 6 19.22 -7.11 -4.55
CA ILE A 6 18.51 -6.46 -3.44
C ILE A 6 17.08 -7.00 -3.34
N VAL A 7 16.38 -7.17 -4.47
CA VAL A 7 15.03 -7.72 -4.53
C VAL A 7 14.99 -9.19 -4.08
N SER A 8 16.01 -10.00 -4.43
CA SER A 8 16.09 -11.40 -4.00
C SER A 8 16.32 -11.60 -2.49
N LYS A 9 16.60 -10.54 -1.73
CA LYS A 9 16.76 -10.57 -0.27
C LYS A 9 15.55 -10.11 0.52
N MET A 10 14.46 -9.69 -0.15
CA MET A 10 13.21 -9.38 0.53
C MET A 10 12.55 -10.67 0.99
N HIS A 11 12.80 -11.06 2.22
CA HIS A 11 12.17 -12.20 2.86
C HIS A 11 10.77 -11.79 3.28
N PHE A 12 9.76 -12.31 2.60
CA PHE A 12 8.37 -12.23 3.05
C PHE A 12 8.16 -13.26 4.15
N LYS A 13 7.74 -12.80 5.32
CA LYS A 13 7.48 -13.68 6.46
C LYS A 13 5.99 -13.81 6.72
N SER A 14 5.59 -14.92 7.35
CA SER A 14 4.21 -15.14 7.82
C SER A 14 3.81 -14.13 8.92
N LYS A 15 2.53 -14.09 9.27
CA LYS A 15 1.98 -13.22 10.34
C LYS A 15 2.74 -13.29 11.67
N ASP A 16 3.30 -14.47 11.98
CA ASP A 16 3.95 -14.76 13.27
C ASP A 16 5.34 -14.14 13.41
N ASP A 17 5.86 -13.54 12.32
CA ASP A 17 7.23 -13.03 12.24
C ASP A 17 7.32 -11.49 12.19
N ILE A 18 6.25 -10.78 12.57
CA ILE A 18 6.24 -9.31 12.60
C ILE A 18 6.96 -8.83 13.85
N GLU A 19 8.17 -8.30 13.65
CA GLU A 19 8.95 -7.67 14.72
C GLU A 19 8.61 -6.17 14.78
N VAL A 20 7.77 -5.80 15.75
CA VAL A 20 7.41 -4.40 15.98
C VAL A 20 8.63 -3.66 16.57
N PRO A 21 9.12 -2.59 15.92
CA PRO A 21 10.25 -1.85 16.43
C PRO A 21 9.90 -1.14 17.75
N PRO A 22 10.85 -1.02 18.69
CA PRO A 22 10.65 -0.23 19.88
C PRO A 22 10.44 1.24 19.50
N THR A 23 9.48 1.88 20.17
CA THR A 23 9.20 3.30 19.98
C THR A 23 9.60 4.11 21.20
N GLU A 24 10.19 5.28 20.95
CA GLU A 24 10.47 6.24 22.01
C GLU A 24 9.14 6.87 22.51
N ASP A 25 9.02 7.08 23.80
CA ASP A 25 7.94 7.84 24.43
C ASP A 25 6.50 7.35 24.18
N GLY A 26 6.27 6.04 24.01
CA GLY A 26 4.92 5.49 23.83
C GLY A 26 4.23 5.91 22.54
N LYS A 27 4.95 6.45 21.58
CA LYS A 27 4.43 6.81 20.25
C LYS A 27 4.18 5.55 19.42
N LYS A 28 3.15 5.59 18.58
CA LYS A 28 2.88 4.49 17.64
C LYS A 28 4.03 4.36 16.62
N PRO A 29 4.48 3.13 16.29
CA PRO A 29 5.43 2.90 15.20
C PRO A 29 4.92 3.50 13.89
N ILE A 30 5.84 4.08 13.10
CA ILE A 30 5.52 4.57 11.76
C ILE A 30 5.59 3.40 10.78
N VAL A 31 4.56 3.29 9.95
CA VAL A 31 4.44 2.31 8.88
C VAL A 31 4.23 3.02 7.56
N PHE A 32 5.10 2.74 6.58
CA PHE A 32 4.87 3.10 5.19
C PHE A 32 4.05 2.01 4.53
N PHE A 33 3.07 2.38 3.70
CA PHE A 33 2.19 1.43 3.03
C PHE A 33 1.76 1.91 1.64
N ASP A 34 1.37 0.95 0.82
CA ASP A 34 0.85 1.15 -0.52
C ASP A 34 -0.10 0.02 -0.91
N CYS A 35 -1.09 0.30 -1.76
CA CYS A 35 -2.10 -0.65 -2.21
C CYS A 35 -2.09 -0.83 -3.73
N GLU A 36 -2.18 -2.08 -4.17
CA GLU A 36 -2.40 -2.45 -5.57
C GLU A 36 -3.75 -3.16 -5.70
N VAL A 37 -4.61 -2.65 -6.57
CA VAL A 37 -5.99 -3.17 -6.73
C VAL A 37 -6.22 -3.66 -8.15
N PHE A 38 -6.52 -4.95 -8.27
CA PHE A 38 -6.92 -5.62 -9.50
C PHE A 38 -8.31 -6.24 -9.32
N PRO A 39 -8.99 -6.71 -10.40
CA PRO A 39 -10.33 -7.30 -10.30
C PRO A 39 -10.47 -8.43 -9.28
N ASN A 40 -9.41 -9.20 -9.04
CA ASN A 40 -9.40 -10.37 -8.15
C ASN A 40 -8.31 -10.32 -7.07
N LEU A 41 -7.60 -9.18 -6.94
CA LEU A 41 -6.45 -9.08 -6.05
C LEU A 41 -6.41 -7.70 -5.41
N LEU A 42 -6.39 -7.68 -4.09
CA LEU A 42 -5.95 -6.54 -3.28
C LEU A 42 -4.61 -6.91 -2.66
N LEU A 43 -3.58 -6.19 -3.02
CA LEU A 43 -2.26 -6.32 -2.44
C LEU A 43 -1.97 -5.11 -1.58
N VAL A 44 -1.48 -5.34 -0.37
CA VAL A 44 -1.00 -4.30 0.53
C VAL A 44 0.45 -4.58 0.88
N ASN A 45 1.35 -3.73 0.44
CA ASN A 45 2.75 -3.73 0.83
C ASN A 45 2.97 -2.71 1.94
N TRP A 46 3.71 -3.09 2.97
CA TRP A 46 3.98 -2.19 4.08
C TRP A 46 5.30 -2.51 4.78
N LYS A 47 5.89 -1.52 5.43
CA LYS A 47 7.12 -1.66 6.21
C LYS A 47 7.17 -0.68 7.37
N PHE A 48 7.86 -1.05 8.43
CA PHE A 48 8.19 -0.09 9.48
C PHE A 48 9.25 0.91 9.00
N ALA A 49 9.13 2.16 9.42
CA ALA A 49 10.17 3.15 9.21
C ALA A 49 11.50 2.66 9.81
N LYS A 50 12.61 2.94 9.13
CA LYS A 50 13.99 2.51 9.51
C LYS A 50 14.24 1.00 9.45
N GLN A 51 13.30 0.19 8.97
CA GLN A 51 13.52 -1.24 8.67
C GLN A 51 13.53 -1.45 7.16
N GLU A 52 14.37 -2.36 6.68
CA GLU A 52 14.40 -2.72 5.26
C GLU A 52 13.35 -3.77 4.89
N LYS A 53 12.87 -4.51 5.90
CA LYS A 53 11.92 -5.60 5.72
C LYS A 53 10.57 -5.07 5.26
N VAL A 54 10.08 -5.58 4.14
CA VAL A 54 8.75 -5.34 3.60
C VAL A 54 7.83 -6.51 3.94
N TYR A 55 6.66 -6.20 4.41
CA TYR A 55 5.58 -7.16 4.66
C TYR A 55 4.51 -7.00 3.60
N ARG A 56 3.78 -8.08 3.36
CA ARG A 56 2.77 -8.17 2.31
C ARG A 56 1.51 -8.84 2.82
N LEU A 57 0.37 -8.28 2.43
CA LEU A 57 -0.94 -8.90 2.62
C LEU A 57 -1.59 -9.10 1.25
N VAL A 58 -2.00 -10.33 0.98
CA VAL A 58 -2.70 -10.73 -0.26
C VAL A 58 -4.16 -10.96 0.09
N ASN A 59 -5.06 -10.20 -0.52
CA ASN A 59 -6.50 -10.22 -0.21
C ASN A 59 -6.79 -10.18 1.30
N PRO A 60 -6.24 -9.19 2.01
CA PRO A 60 -6.33 -9.14 3.47
C PRO A 60 -7.78 -9.15 3.96
N SER A 61 -8.00 -9.77 5.11
CA SER A 61 -9.28 -9.69 5.83
C SER A 61 -9.50 -8.28 6.39
N PRO A 62 -10.74 -7.91 6.75
CA PRO A 62 -11.03 -6.66 7.46
C PRO A 62 -10.18 -6.46 8.70
N GLU A 63 -10.00 -7.52 9.50
CA GLU A 63 -9.19 -7.51 10.73
C GLU A 63 -7.69 -7.25 10.45
N GLU A 64 -7.15 -7.79 9.36
CA GLU A 64 -5.75 -7.56 8.97
C GLU A 64 -5.50 -6.09 8.63
N ILE A 65 -6.44 -5.46 7.92
CA ILE A 65 -6.37 -4.03 7.64
C ILE A 65 -6.52 -3.21 8.93
N GLU A 66 -7.51 -3.55 9.78
CA GLU A 66 -7.70 -2.87 11.06
C GLU A 66 -6.44 -2.94 11.94
N ASN A 67 -5.73 -4.07 11.94
CA ASN A 67 -4.47 -4.21 12.67
C ASN A 67 -3.39 -3.25 12.15
N LEU A 68 -3.31 -2.99 10.85
CA LEU A 68 -2.40 -1.99 10.31
C LEU A 68 -2.76 -0.56 10.76
N THR A 69 -4.04 -0.23 10.88
CA THR A 69 -4.46 1.12 11.30
C THR A 69 -4.11 1.44 12.76
N LYS A 70 -3.69 0.45 13.56
CA LYS A 70 -3.17 0.65 14.92
C LYS A 70 -1.82 1.36 14.92
N TYR A 71 -1.07 1.29 13.82
CA TYR A 71 0.19 2.01 13.63
C TYR A 71 -0.05 3.43 13.09
N ARG A 72 1.01 4.24 13.06
CA ARG A 72 0.99 5.53 12.38
C ARG A 72 1.29 5.32 10.91
N LEU A 73 0.25 5.32 10.09
CA LEU A 73 0.35 5.08 8.64
C LEU A 73 0.84 6.33 7.91
N ILE A 74 1.74 6.12 6.96
CA ILE A 74 2.23 7.14 6.02
C ILE A 74 2.24 6.53 4.62
N GLY A 75 1.64 7.21 3.66
CA GLY A 75 1.61 6.80 2.27
C GLY A 75 1.88 7.95 1.31
N PHE A 76 1.69 7.71 0.04
CA PHE A 76 1.79 8.70 -1.03
C PHE A 76 0.44 8.83 -1.74
N ASN A 77 -0.19 10.01 -1.70
CA ASN A 77 -1.56 10.26 -2.19
C ASN A 77 -2.63 9.35 -1.53
N ASN A 78 -2.30 8.79 -0.38
CA ASN A 78 -3.10 7.78 0.32
C ASN A 78 -4.43 8.34 0.86
N ARG A 79 -4.49 9.61 1.21
CA ARG A 79 -5.73 10.23 1.72
C ARG A 79 -6.85 10.22 0.70
N LYS A 80 -6.53 10.28 -0.60
CA LYS A 80 -7.52 10.25 -1.69
C LYS A 80 -7.73 8.87 -2.30
N TYR A 81 -6.88 7.90 -2.00
CA TYR A 81 -6.97 6.56 -2.59
C TYR A 81 -6.84 5.45 -1.55
N ASP A 82 -5.65 5.12 -1.07
CA ASP A 82 -5.39 3.93 -0.22
C ASP A 82 -6.22 3.93 1.06
N ASN A 83 -6.42 5.08 1.68
CA ASN A 83 -7.27 5.20 2.87
C ASN A 83 -8.71 4.74 2.60
N HIS A 84 -9.24 5.02 1.40
CA HIS A 84 -10.59 4.61 1.02
C HIS A 84 -10.67 3.12 0.71
N ILE A 85 -9.62 2.56 0.11
CA ILE A 85 -9.47 1.10 -0.10
C ILE A 85 -9.44 0.39 1.26
N PHE A 86 -8.64 0.88 2.21
CA PHE A 86 -8.57 0.36 3.58
C PHE A 86 -9.93 0.43 4.27
N TRP A 87 -10.57 1.59 4.24
CA TRP A 87 -11.89 1.79 4.85
C TRP A 87 -12.93 0.85 4.26
N GLY A 88 -13.02 0.76 2.93
CA GLY A 88 -13.91 -0.16 2.24
C GLY A 88 -13.70 -1.61 2.68
N ARG A 89 -12.44 -2.03 2.80
CA ARG A 89 -12.13 -3.39 3.23
C ARG A 89 -12.49 -3.63 4.71
N MET A 90 -12.22 -2.67 5.60
CA MET A 90 -12.56 -2.75 7.02
C MET A 90 -14.07 -2.88 7.27
N ILE A 91 -14.90 -2.19 6.49
CA ILE A 91 -16.37 -2.31 6.58
C ILE A 91 -16.93 -3.55 5.89
N GLY A 92 -16.08 -4.43 5.34
CA GLY A 92 -16.45 -5.75 4.85
C GLY A 92 -16.69 -5.85 3.33
N MET A 93 -16.31 -4.86 2.53
CA MET A 93 -16.41 -4.96 1.07
C MET A 93 -15.60 -6.16 0.55
N SER A 94 -16.15 -6.91 -0.41
CA SER A 94 -15.43 -7.98 -1.11
C SER A 94 -14.30 -7.41 -1.99
N ILE A 95 -13.42 -8.28 -2.50
CA ILE A 95 -12.34 -7.85 -3.40
C ILE A 95 -12.91 -7.24 -4.68
N GLU A 96 -13.98 -7.80 -5.23
CA GLU A 96 -14.68 -7.27 -6.41
C GLU A 96 -15.29 -5.89 -6.13
N GLN A 97 -15.85 -5.69 -4.94
CA GLN A 97 -16.38 -4.39 -4.51
C GLN A 97 -15.25 -3.37 -4.30
N ILE A 98 -14.10 -3.77 -3.76
CA ILE A 98 -12.90 -2.93 -3.65
C ILE A 98 -12.39 -2.52 -5.03
N TYR A 99 -12.38 -3.42 -6.01
CA TYR A 99 -12.02 -3.07 -7.39
C TYR A 99 -13.00 -2.06 -8.00
N ALA A 100 -14.31 -2.24 -7.79
CA ALA A 100 -15.32 -1.28 -8.25
C ALA A 100 -15.14 0.09 -7.58
N LEU A 101 -14.85 0.12 -6.26
CA LEU A 101 -14.52 1.34 -5.50
C LEU A 101 -13.26 2.02 -6.07
N SER A 102 -12.20 1.27 -6.32
CA SER A 102 -10.98 1.78 -6.94
C SER A 102 -11.25 2.49 -8.26
N ASN A 103 -11.99 1.84 -9.17
CA ASN A 103 -12.37 2.44 -10.44
C ASN A 103 -13.19 3.73 -10.27
N GLN A 104 -14.09 3.76 -9.29
CA GLN A 104 -14.89 4.94 -8.99
C GLN A 104 -14.01 6.11 -8.51
N ILE A 105 -13.08 5.86 -7.58
CA ILE A 105 -12.14 6.87 -7.07
C ILE A 105 -11.27 7.41 -8.22
N VAL A 106 -10.71 6.52 -9.04
CA VAL A 106 -9.82 6.90 -10.15
C VAL A 106 -10.58 7.78 -11.18
N ASN A 107 -11.82 7.42 -11.51
CA ASN A 107 -12.63 8.16 -12.47
C ASN A 107 -13.11 9.52 -11.95
N GLN A 108 -13.39 9.63 -10.65
CA GLN A 108 -13.86 10.86 -10.00
C GLN A 108 -12.71 11.74 -9.50
N HIS A 109 -11.49 11.20 -9.41
CA HIS A 109 -10.30 11.86 -8.87
C HIS A 109 -10.44 12.35 -7.42
N GLU A 110 -11.33 11.73 -6.66
CA GLU A 110 -11.57 12.05 -5.25
C GLU A 110 -11.96 10.82 -4.44
N GLY A 111 -11.76 10.89 -3.13
CA GLY A 111 -12.13 9.84 -2.21
C GLY A 111 -13.64 9.72 -2.03
N PHE A 112 -14.08 8.57 -1.54
CA PHE A 112 -15.49 8.20 -1.43
C PHE A 112 -16.06 8.27 -0.01
N PHE A 113 -15.23 7.97 1.01
CA PHE A 113 -15.67 7.95 2.42
C PHE A 113 -15.07 9.12 3.21
N GLY A 114 -15.90 9.91 3.87
CA GLY A 114 -15.46 11.05 4.67
C GLY A 114 -14.48 10.67 5.79
N GLU A 115 -14.78 9.58 6.50
CA GLU A 115 -13.96 9.09 7.62
C GLU A 115 -12.63 8.51 7.16
N ALA A 116 -12.56 7.99 5.93
CA ALA A 116 -11.35 7.39 5.38
C ALA A 116 -10.20 8.39 5.27
N TYR A 117 -10.48 9.67 5.01
CA TYR A 117 -9.45 10.72 4.96
C TYR A 117 -8.63 10.81 6.26
N ASN A 118 -9.17 10.34 7.36
CA ASN A 118 -8.58 10.43 8.69
C ASN A 118 -7.87 9.13 9.15
N LEU A 119 -7.91 8.05 8.37
CA LEU A 119 -7.17 6.82 8.69
C LEU A 119 -5.66 7.05 8.75
N SER A 120 -5.15 7.91 7.87
CA SER A 120 -3.78 8.37 7.88
C SER A 120 -3.77 9.85 7.56
N TYR A 121 -3.36 10.68 8.52
CA TYR A 121 -3.23 12.13 8.32
C TYR A 121 -1.95 12.51 7.56
N THR A 122 -0.95 11.64 7.55
CA THR A 122 0.34 11.93 6.94
C THR A 122 0.37 11.36 5.53
N ASP A 123 0.22 12.24 4.57
CA ASP A 123 0.30 11.95 3.14
C ASP A 123 1.49 12.73 2.57
N ILE A 124 2.48 12.00 2.04
CA ILE A 124 3.70 12.62 1.50
C ILE A 124 3.36 13.57 0.34
N TYR A 125 2.32 13.24 -0.43
CA TYR A 125 1.87 14.09 -1.52
C TYR A 125 1.42 15.47 -1.06
N ASP A 126 0.80 15.58 0.12
CA ASP A 126 0.32 16.86 0.66
C ASP A 126 1.47 17.80 1.00
N PHE A 127 2.60 17.27 1.44
CA PHE A 127 3.81 18.04 1.81
C PHE A 127 4.69 18.37 0.60
N SER A 128 4.45 17.77 -0.54
CA SER A 128 5.24 18.03 -1.73
C SER A 128 4.95 19.40 -2.31
N SER A 129 6.01 20.20 -2.56
CA SER A 129 5.93 21.48 -3.25
C SER A 129 5.51 21.35 -4.71
N LYS A 130 5.81 20.21 -5.32
CA LYS A 130 5.41 19.85 -6.69
C LYS A 130 4.37 18.75 -6.63
N LYS A 131 3.19 18.95 -7.21
CA LYS A 131 2.15 17.94 -7.33
C LYS A 131 2.40 17.07 -8.57
N GLN A 132 3.13 15.99 -8.39
CA GLN A 132 3.52 15.05 -9.44
C GLN A 132 3.39 13.60 -8.96
N SER A 133 3.40 12.63 -9.88
CA SER A 133 3.30 11.21 -9.55
C SER A 133 4.53 10.70 -8.79
N LEU A 134 4.37 9.62 -8.02
CA LEU A 134 5.47 8.95 -7.34
C LEU A 134 6.58 8.55 -8.30
N LYS A 135 6.23 7.98 -9.46
CA LYS A 135 7.15 7.65 -10.56
C LYS A 135 8.05 8.83 -10.95
N LYS A 136 7.50 10.03 -11.02
CA LYS A 136 8.28 11.22 -11.39
C LYS A 136 9.27 11.62 -10.29
N PHE A 137 8.88 11.48 -9.02
CA PHE A 137 9.80 11.67 -7.90
C PHE A 137 10.92 10.63 -7.89
N GLU A 138 10.62 9.36 -8.17
CA GLU A 138 11.62 8.29 -8.26
C GLU A 138 12.65 8.59 -9.34
N ILE A 139 12.22 9.03 -10.52
CA ILE A 139 13.11 9.43 -11.63
C ILE A 139 14.00 10.60 -11.21
N GLU A 140 13.43 11.65 -10.57
CA GLU A 140 14.19 12.81 -10.10
C GLU A 140 15.22 12.45 -9.03
N LEU A 141 14.93 11.45 -8.20
CA LEU A 141 15.84 10.92 -7.17
C LEU A 141 16.85 9.89 -7.71
N GLY A 142 16.80 9.55 -8.99
CA GLY A 142 17.65 8.54 -9.59
C GLY A 142 17.31 7.10 -9.18
N ILE A 143 16.11 6.87 -8.66
CA ILE A 143 15.59 5.55 -8.32
C ILE A 143 15.04 4.92 -9.59
N HIS A 144 15.44 3.67 -9.86
CA HIS A 144 14.92 2.95 -11.01
C HIS A 144 13.49 2.50 -10.78
N HIS A 145 12.55 3.14 -11.48
CA HIS A 145 11.14 2.74 -11.46
C HIS A 145 10.93 1.43 -12.22
N GLN A 146 10.28 0.47 -11.60
CA GLN A 146 9.89 -0.80 -12.22
C GLN A 146 8.36 -0.83 -12.39
N GLU A 147 7.91 -1.10 -13.59
CA GLU A 147 6.49 -1.35 -13.88
C GLU A 147 6.27 -2.84 -14.12
N LEU A 148 5.27 -3.40 -13.49
CA LEU A 148 4.88 -4.80 -13.66
C LEU A 148 4.36 -5.12 -15.06
N GLY A 149 3.93 -4.11 -15.81
CA GLY A 149 3.38 -4.27 -17.15
C GLY A 149 2.08 -5.10 -17.21
N LEU A 150 1.42 -5.29 -16.08
CA LEU A 150 0.13 -5.98 -16.01
C LEU A 150 -1.01 -5.00 -16.25
N PRO A 151 -2.01 -5.36 -17.05
CA PRO A 151 -3.19 -4.53 -17.24
C PRO A 151 -4.02 -4.49 -15.96
N TRP A 152 -4.34 -3.28 -15.49
CA TRP A 152 -5.09 -3.05 -14.25
C TRP A 152 -6.56 -3.50 -14.32
N ASP A 153 -7.09 -3.67 -15.52
CA ASP A 153 -8.47 -4.04 -15.81
C ASP A 153 -8.68 -5.54 -15.98
N GLN A 154 -7.64 -6.34 -15.82
CA GLN A 154 -7.71 -7.79 -15.97
C GLN A 154 -7.38 -8.52 -14.65
N PRO A 155 -8.04 -9.68 -14.40
CA PRO A 155 -7.69 -10.52 -13.27
C PRO A 155 -6.26 -11.02 -13.35
N VAL A 156 -5.53 -10.93 -12.26
CA VAL A 156 -4.17 -11.44 -12.15
C VAL A 156 -4.22 -12.95 -11.91
N PRO A 157 -3.56 -13.78 -12.75
CA PRO A 157 -3.42 -15.21 -12.49
C PRO A 157 -2.75 -15.46 -11.13
N LYS A 158 -3.28 -16.41 -10.35
CA LYS A 158 -2.74 -16.72 -9.01
C LYS A 158 -1.25 -17.05 -9.02
N SER A 159 -0.75 -17.65 -10.09
CA SER A 159 0.69 -17.94 -10.28
C SER A 159 1.58 -16.70 -10.38
N LEU A 160 1.00 -15.52 -10.61
CA LEU A 160 1.72 -14.25 -10.71
C LEU A 160 1.57 -13.38 -9.46
N TRP A 161 0.72 -13.76 -8.48
CA TRP A 161 0.49 -12.94 -7.29
C TRP A 161 1.79 -12.64 -6.52
N ASP A 162 2.69 -13.61 -6.44
CA ASP A 162 4.00 -13.39 -5.80
C ASP A 162 4.88 -12.42 -6.57
N LYS A 163 4.79 -12.41 -7.91
CA LYS A 163 5.54 -11.46 -8.75
C LYS A 163 4.98 -10.04 -8.70
N VAL A 164 3.67 -9.90 -8.58
CA VAL A 164 3.01 -8.58 -8.44
C VAL A 164 3.43 -7.91 -7.14
N ALA A 165 3.79 -8.71 -6.18
CA ALA A 165 4.13 -8.27 -4.84
C ALA A 165 5.64 -8.05 -4.62
N GLU A 166 6.51 -8.43 -5.55
CA GLU A 166 7.95 -8.17 -5.54
C GLU A 166 8.27 -6.74 -5.96
#